data_5f08ba403934442ba4b03c44938be562
#
_entry.id   5f08ba403934442ba4b03c44938be562
#
_cell.length_a   1.000
_cell.length_b   1.000
_cell.length_c   1.000
_cell.angle_alpha   90.00
_cell.angle_beta   90.00
_cell.angle_gamma   90.00
#
_symmetry.space_group_name_H-M   'P 1'
#
loop_
_entity.id
_entity.type
_entity.pdbx_description
1 polymer ?
#
loop_
_entity_poly.entity_id
_entity_poly.type
_entity_poly.pdbx_seq_one_letter_code
_entity_poly.pdbx_strand_id
1 'polypeptide(L)'
;MIWVGILGIIGRLLASWMSDTVGRCYSGFLIGMGGAVAMALAGYWHDVCIGTVSVFFLFIMAQRFFGDASYAIIGPYIAEVWPNRLRASGMGFSYGIGNLGKIIGPLGLALIVGSSDYVSPKVVPSALFPALLFLAFWYAQAAVMFLMLGFETKGRSIEEINRALDTPAGVALNPVRVPAQ
;
A
#
# COMPACT_ATOMS: atom_id res chain seq x y z
N MET A 1 -21.29 8.74 -0.32
CA MET A 1 -20.02 9.06 -1.02
C MET A 1 -19.17 10.08 -0.24
N ILE A 2 -19.73 11.14 0.32
CA ILE A 2 -18.98 12.21 1.04
C ILE A 2 -18.18 11.66 2.23
N TRP A 3 -18.77 10.80 3.06
CA TRP A 3 -18.10 10.19 4.23
C TRP A 3 -16.84 9.39 3.89
N VAL A 4 -16.86 8.72 2.74
CA VAL A 4 -15.68 7.96 2.25
C VAL A 4 -14.53 8.91 1.91
N GLY A 5 -14.86 10.05 1.29
CA GLY A 5 -13.86 11.07 0.98
C GLY A 5 -13.24 11.70 2.24
N ILE A 6 -14.07 12.02 3.24
CA ILE A 6 -13.60 12.56 4.53
C ILE A 6 -12.66 11.56 5.21
N LEU A 7 -13.05 10.29 5.26
CA LEU A 7 -12.23 9.22 5.84
C LEU A 7 -10.87 9.09 5.13
N GLY A 8 -10.85 9.20 3.81
CA GLY A 8 -9.62 9.19 3.03
C GLY A 8 -8.69 10.37 3.32
N ILE A 9 -9.24 11.59 3.52
CA ILE A 9 -8.46 12.76 3.90
C ILE A 9 -7.81 12.55 5.28
N ILE A 10 -8.58 12.09 6.26
CA ILE A 10 -8.08 11.80 7.62
C ILE A 10 -6.97 10.75 7.54
N GLY A 11 -7.16 9.67 6.75
CA GLY A 11 -6.15 8.64 6.55
C GLY A 11 -4.84 9.19 5.99
N ARG A 12 -4.90 10.07 5.00
CA ARG A 12 -3.71 10.70 4.40
C ARG A 12 -2.97 11.61 5.39
N LEU A 13 -3.71 12.41 6.18
CA LEU A 13 -3.09 13.28 7.19
C LEU A 13 -2.40 12.48 8.29
N LEU A 14 -3.05 11.43 8.79
CA LEU A 14 -2.45 10.54 9.78
C LEU A 14 -1.23 9.79 9.22
N ALA A 15 -1.30 9.30 7.98
CA ALA A 15 -0.20 8.62 7.33
C ALA A 15 1.00 9.55 7.10
N SER A 16 0.76 10.79 6.69
CA SER A 16 1.81 11.80 6.55
C SER A 16 2.49 12.06 7.88
N TRP A 17 1.72 12.32 8.94
CA TRP A 17 2.25 12.51 10.30
C TRP A 17 3.03 11.28 10.80
N MET A 18 2.49 10.07 10.61
CA MET A 18 3.19 8.82 10.94
C MET A 18 4.50 8.69 10.17
N SER A 19 4.48 8.99 8.89
CA SER A 19 5.64 8.91 8.01
C SER A 19 6.79 9.80 8.48
N ASP A 20 6.48 10.99 9.00
CA ASP A 20 7.47 11.92 9.50
C ASP A 20 7.94 11.58 10.93
N THR A 21 7.09 10.96 11.76
CA THR A 21 7.40 10.62 13.16
C THR A 21 8.02 9.24 13.36
N VAL A 22 7.48 8.22 12.68
CA VAL A 22 7.91 6.83 12.82
C VAL A 22 8.94 6.44 11.75
N GLY A 23 8.80 7.00 10.55
CA GLY A 23 9.64 6.71 9.39
C GLY A 23 8.83 6.17 8.22
N ARG A 24 9.39 6.30 7.00
CA ARG A 24 8.70 5.92 5.75
C ARG A 24 8.45 4.41 5.67
N CYS A 25 9.46 3.62 5.98
CA CYS A 25 9.40 2.16 5.86
C CYS A 25 8.44 1.53 6.87
N TYR A 26 8.52 1.93 8.14
CA TYR A 26 7.62 1.41 9.18
C TYR A 26 6.18 1.86 8.99
N SER A 27 5.96 3.11 8.61
CA SER A 27 4.61 3.62 8.32
C SER A 27 4.00 2.91 7.11
N GLY A 28 4.79 2.68 6.05
CA GLY A 28 4.37 1.91 4.88
C GLY A 28 4.00 0.47 5.24
N PHE A 29 4.79 -0.18 6.10
CA PHE A 29 4.50 -1.53 6.60
C PHE A 29 3.20 -1.55 7.41
N LEU A 30 3.04 -0.68 8.41
CA LEU A 30 1.87 -0.67 9.29
C LEU A 30 0.58 -0.38 8.53
N ILE A 31 0.60 0.59 7.64
CA ILE A 31 -0.56 0.98 6.84
C ILE A 31 -0.91 -0.09 5.81
N GLY A 32 0.09 -0.65 5.13
CA GLY A 32 -0.13 -1.74 4.18
C GLY A 32 -0.66 -3.01 4.85
N MET A 33 -0.09 -3.38 6.01
CA MET A 33 -0.55 -4.52 6.79
C MET A 33 -1.96 -4.29 7.36
N GLY A 34 -2.26 -3.08 7.85
CA GLY A 34 -3.61 -2.70 8.28
C GLY A 34 -4.64 -2.86 7.17
N GLY A 35 -4.30 -2.43 5.94
CA GLY A 35 -5.15 -2.64 4.76
C GLY A 35 -5.33 -4.12 4.40
N ALA A 36 -4.27 -4.92 4.49
CA ALA A 36 -4.33 -6.37 4.26
C ALA A 36 -5.25 -7.08 5.26
N VAL A 37 -5.08 -6.78 6.55
CA VAL A 37 -5.90 -7.35 7.62
C VAL A 37 -7.36 -6.94 7.46
N ALA A 38 -7.64 -5.66 7.21
CA ALA A 38 -9.00 -5.18 7.00
C ALA A 38 -9.67 -5.89 5.81
N MET A 39 -8.94 -6.11 4.71
CA MET A 39 -9.44 -6.81 3.53
C MET A 39 -9.72 -8.28 3.82
N ALA A 40 -8.83 -8.98 4.53
CA ALA A 40 -9.01 -10.38 4.91
C ALA A 40 -10.21 -10.56 5.85
N LEU A 41 -10.36 -9.66 6.85
CA LEU A 41 -11.49 -9.68 7.77
C LEU A 41 -12.82 -9.35 7.07
N ALA A 42 -12.82 -8.44 6.09
CA ALA A 42 -13.99 -8.19 5.24
C ALA A 42 -14.45 -9.48 4.52
N GLY A 43 -13.49 -10.26 4.00
CA GLY A 43 -13.80 -11.55 3.38
C GLY A 43 -14.34 -12.59 4.34
N TYR A 44 -13.75 -12.67 5.54
CA TYR A 44 -14.13 -13.68 6.53
C TYR A 44 -15.53 -13.42 7.13
N TRP A 45 -15.88 -12.17 7.39
CA TRP A 45 -17.17 -11.77 7.99
C TRP A 45 -18.14 -11.14 7.00
N HIS A 46 -18.08 -11.52 5.74
CA HIS A 46 -18.91 -10.90 4.70
C HIS A 46 -20.43 -11.11 4.89
N ASP A 47 -20.84 -12.19 5.57
CA ASP A 47 -22.26 -12.53 5.81
C ASP A 47 -22.78 -12.01 7.16
N VAL A 48 -21.93 -11.42 8.00
CA VAL A 48 -22.30 -10.98 9.34
C VAL A 48 -22.85 -9.57 9.31
N CYS A 49 -24.00 -9.36 9.95
CA CYS A 49 -24.60 -8.05 10.15
C CYS A 49 -24.74 -7.75 11.65
N ILE A 50 -24.39 -6.53 12.06
CA ILE A 50 -24.63 -6.01 13.42
C ILE A 50 -25.75 -4.97 13.31
N GLY A 51 -26.96 -5.39 13.69
CA GLY A 51 -28.16 -4.58 13.48
C GLY A 51 -28.44 -4.34 11.99
N THR A 52 -28.44 -3.09 11.55
CA THR A 52 -28.65 -2.70 10.14
C THR A 52 -27.38 -2.53 9.35
N VAL A 53 -26.20 -2.66 9.99
CA VAL A 53 -24.91 -2.41 9.36
C VAL A 53 -24.21 -3.74 9.08
N SER A 54 -23.81 -3.96 7.83
CA SER A 54 -22.99 -5.11 7.46
C SER A 54 -21.56 -4.93 7.98
N VAL A 55 -21.03 -5.96 8.63
CA VAL A 55 -19.62 -6.01 9.09
C VAL A 55 -18.67 -5.90 7.90
N PHE A 56 -19.02 -6.50 6.78
CA PHE A 56 -18.30 -6.33 5.53
C PHE A 56 -18.10 -4.85 5.17
N PHE A 57 -19.15 -4.05 5.25
CA PHE A 57 -19.07 -2.62 4.92
C PHE A 57 -18.10 -1.88 5.85
N LEU A 58 -18.08 -2.20 7.15
CA LEU A 58 -17.15 -1.58 8.11
C LEU A 58 -15.69 -1.89 7.76
N PHE A 59 -15.37 -3.13 7.44
CA PHE A 59 -14.02 -3.51 7.07
C PHE A 59 -13.59 -2.95 5.70
N ILE A 60 -14.51 -2.84 4.75
CA ILE A 60 -14.24 -2.16 3.48
C ILE A 60 -13.96 -0.67 3.70
N MET A 61 -14.67 -0.01 4.63
CA MET A 61 -14.37 1.37 5.01
C MET A 61 -13.00 1.49 5.66
N ALA A 62 -12.64 0.57 6.55
CA ALA A 62 -11.30 0.52 7.15
C ALA A 62 -10.22 0.28 6.09
N GLN A 63 -10.44 -0.65 5.15
CA GLN A 63 -9.52 -0.90 4.05
C GLN A 63 -9.35 0.35 3.16
N ARG A 64 -10.45 1.05 2.89
CA ARG A 64 -10.41 2.31 2.14
C ARG A 64 -9.57 3.37 2.83
N PHE A 65 -9.69 3.49 4.15
CA PHE A 65 -8.85 4.37 4.97
C PHE A 65 -7.36 4.05 4.79
N PHE A 66 -6.96 2.79 4.95
CA PHE A 66 -5.57 2.37 4.78
C PHE A 66 -5.09 2.51 3.33
N GLY A 67 -5.94 2.22 2.36
CA GLY A 67 -5.65 2.39 0.94
C GLY A 67 -5.34 3.85 0.58
N ASP A 68 -6.18 4.77 1.00
CA ASP A 68 -5.95 6.20 0.77
C ASP A 68 -4.74 6.73 1.56
N ALA A 69 -4.51 6.24 2.78
CA ALA A 69 -3.34 6.53 3.61
C ALA A 69 -2.02 6.13 2.92
N SER A 70 -2.00 5.00 2.22
CA SER A 70 -0.82 4.50 1.51
C SER A 70 -0.31 5.49 0.46
N TYR A 71 -1.18 6.22 -0.23
CA TYR A 71 -0.77 7.21 -1.23
C TYR A 71 0.02 8.39 -0.64
N ALA A 72 -0.23 8.76 0.62
CA ALA A 72 0.51 9.81 1.29
C ALA A 72 1.97 9.43 1.59
N ILE A 73 2.27 8.12 1.65
CA ILE A 73 3.63 7.60 1.86
C ILE A 73 4.30 7.31 0.52
N ILE A 74 3.63 6.61 -0.39
CA ILE A 74 4.19 6.11 -1.65
C ILE A 74 4.66 7.27 -2.54
N GLY A 75 3.88 8.35 -2.65
CA GLY A 75 4.21 9.49 -3.50
C GLY A 75 5.55 10.14 -3.14
N PRO A 76 5.71 10.68 -1.92
CA PRO A 76 6.97 11.24 -1.46
C PRO A 76 8.12 10.22 -1.49
N TYR A 77 7.87 8.99 -1.05
CA TYR A 77 8.87 7.93 -1.00
C TYR A 77 9.48 7.64 -2.39
N ILE A 78 8.67 7.50 -3.43
CA ILE A 78 9.16 7.29 -4.80
C ILE A 78 9.99 8.49 -5.27
N ALA A 79 9.66 9.71 -4.86
CA ALA A 79 10.44 10.90 -5.21
C ALA A 79 11.80 10.96 -4.47
N GLU A 80 11.88 10.39 -3.29
CA GLU A 80 13.07 10.41 -2.42
C GLU A 80 14.09 9.33 -2.80
N VAL A 81 13.65 8.13 -3.19
CA VAL A 81 14.53 6.97 -3.45
C VAL A 81 15.26 7.02 -4.79
N TRP A 82 14.91 7.94 -5.70
CA TRP A 82 15.61 8.07 -6.97
C TRP A 82 16.63 9.20 -6.95
N PRO A 83 17.88 8.99 -7.43
CA PRO A 83 18.87 10.04 -7.56
C PRO A 83 18.35 11.19 -8.42
N ASN A 84 18.79 12.43 -8.13
CA ASN A 84 18.30 13.64 -8.81
C ASN A 84 18.31 13.54 -10.34
N ARG A 85 19.37 12.97 -10.92
CA ARG A 85 19.52 12.79 -12.39
C ARG A 85 18.52 11.84 -13.02
N LEU A 86 18.01 10.87 -12.24
CA LEU A 86 17.10 9.82 -12.72
C LEU A 86 15.71 9.95 -12.15
N ARG A 87 15.45 10.95 -11.28
CA ARG A 87 14.20 11.06 -10.50
C ARG A 87 12.97 11.05 -11.39
N ALA A 88 12.91 11.88 -12.42
CA ALA A 88 11.75 11.94 -13.30
C ALA A 88 11.50 10.60 -14.03
N SER A 89 12.55 10.02 -14.59
CA SER A 89 12.47 8.72 -15.29
C SER A 89 12.16 7.59 -14.32
N GLY A 90 12.79 7.59 -13.15
CA GLY A 90 12.56 6.59 -12.10
C GLY A 90 11.14 6.63 -11.54
N MET A 91 10.61 7.82 -11.28
CA MET A 91 9.21 7.98 -10.89
C MET A 91 8.26 7.47 -11.98
N GLY A 92 8.49 7.88 -13.25
CA GLY A 92 7.70 7.41 -14.39
C GLY A 92 7.73 5.88 -14.52
N PHE A 93 8.90 5.26 -14.38
CA PHE A 93 9.07 3.82 -14.39
C PHE A 93 8.33 3.13 -13.23
N SER A 94 8.46 3.65 -12.00
CA SER A 94 7.79 3.11 -10.82
C SER A 94 6.26 3.16 -10.96
N TYR A 95 5.71 4.28 -11.41
CA TYR A 95 4.28 4.39 -11.67
C TYR A 95 3.83 3.55 -12.88
N GLY A 96 4.65 3.44 -13.91
CA GLY A 96 4.40 2.60 -15.09
C GLY A 96 4.24 1.14 -14.70
N ILE A 97 5.20 0.59 -13.95
CA ILE A 97 5.11 -0.79 -13.42
C ILE A 97 3.91 -0.94 -12.48
N GLY A 98 3.67 0.03 -11.59
CA GLY A 98 2.51 0.01 -10.70
C GLY A 98 1.17 -0.07 -11.45
N ASN A 99 1.08 0.52 -12.64
CA ASN A 99 -0.13 0.44 -13.46
C ASN A 99 -0.39 -0.97 -14.02
N LEU A 100 0.61 -1.85 -14.11
CA LEU A 100 0.39 -3.27 -14.46
C LEU A 100 -0.52 -3.97 -13.43
N GLY A 101 -0.49 -3.53 -12.17
CA GLY A 101 -1.42 -4.01 -11.14
C GLY A 101 -2.89 -3.79 -11.49
N LYS A 102 -3.22 -2.76 -12.27
CA LYS A 102 -4.58 -2.49 -12.76
C LYS A 102 -5.06 -3.53 -13.79
N ILE A 103 -4.15 -4.26 -14.40
CA ILE A 103 -4.44 -5.38 -15.31
C ILE A 103 -4.44 -6.68 -14.52
N ILE A 104 -3.40 -6.90 -13.70
CA ILE A 104 -3.23 -8.14 -12.92
C ILE A 104 -4.36 -8.32 -11.89
N GLY A 105 -4.79 -7.23 -11.23
CA GLY A 105 -5.84 -7.27 -10.22
C GLY A 105 -7.17 -7.81 -10.75
N PRO A 106 -7.80 -7.15 -11.74
CA PRO A 106 -9.05 -7.63 -12.34
C PRO A 106 -8.92 -8.99 -12.98
N LEU A 107 -7.79 -9.30 -13.66
CA LEU A 107 -7.56 -10.60 -14.26
C LEU A 107 -7.50 -11.71 -13.20
N GLY A 108 -6.76 -11.50 -12.12
CA GLY A 108 -6.68 -12.45 -11.01
C GLY A 108 -8.04 -12.66 -10.33
N LEU A 109 -8.80 -11.59 -10.12
CA LEU A 109 -10.17 -11.68 -9.59
C LEU A 109 -11.09 -12.47 -10.52
N ALA A 110 -11.05 -12.22 -11.83
CA ALA A 110 -11.87 -12.92 -12.81
C ALA A 110 -11.55 -14.42 -12.84
N LEU A 111 -10.27 -14.79 -12.74
CA LEU A 111 -9.85 -16.20 -12.65
C LEU A 111 -10.37 -16.88 -11.37
N ILE A 112 -10.34 -16.19 -10.23
CA ILE A 112 -10.84 -16.73 -8.95
C ILE A 112 -12.37 -16.90 -8.98
N VAL A 113 -13.07 -15.93 -9.56
CA VAL A 113 -14.54 -15.94 -9.66
C VAL A 113 -15.03 -16.90 -10.77
N GLY A 114 -14.14 -17.31 -11.67
CA GLY A 114 -14.51 -18.17 -12.81
C GLY A 114 -15.35 -17.45 -13.86
N SER A 115 -15.25 -16.12 -13.94
CA SER A 115 -15.98 -15.30 -14.91
C SER A 115 -15.26 -15.26 -16.25
N SER A 116 -16.00 -15.35 -17.35
CA SER A 116 -15.50 -15.09 -18.69
C SER A 116 -15.37 -13.58 -19.00
N ASP A 117 -15.96 -12.73 -18.18
CA ASP A 117 -15.83 -11.27 -18.28
C ASP A 117 -14.73 -10.78 -17.33
N TYR A 118 -13.56 -10.47 -17.91
CA TYR A 118 -12.39 -10.01 -17.17
C TYR A 118 -12.43 -8.52 -16.80
N VAL A 119 -13.35 -7.77 -17.37
CA VAL A 119 -13.49 -6.33 -17.09
C VAL A 119 -14.46 -6.09 -15.93
N SER A 120 -15.56 -6.83 -15.90
CA SER A 120 -16.61 -6.73 -14.88
C SER A 120 -17.06 -8.12 -14.42
N PRO A 121 -16.24 -8.82 -13.63
CA PRO A 121 -16.57 -10.16 -13.18
C PRO A 121 -17.87 -10.16 -12.37
N LYS A 122 -18.75 -11.14 -12.64
CA LYS A 122 -19.99 -11.30 -11.89
C LYS A 122 -19.68 -11.66 -10.44
N VAL A 123 -20.33 -10.98 -9.52
CA VAL A 123 -20.17 -11.27 -8.09
C VAL A 123 -20.81 -12.60 -7.76
N VAL A 124 -19.99 -13.57 -7.38
CA VAL A 124 -20.42 -14.87 -6.87
C VAL A 124 -20.12 -14.89 -5.38
N PRO A 125 -21.13 -15.00 -4.49
CA PRO A 125 -20.92 -14.92 -3.04
C PRO A 125 -19.87 -15.92 -2.51
N SER A 126 -19.84 -17.13 -3.04
CA SER A 126 -18.86 -18.15 -2.64
C SER A 126 -17.41 -17.82 -3.04
N ALA A 127 -17.20 -16.97 -4.03
CA ALA A 127 -15.89 -16.53 -4.47
C ALA A 127 -15.42 -15.22 -3.78
N LEU A 128 -16.27 -14.59 -2.98
CA LEU A 128 -15.95 -13.31 -2.34
C LEU A 128 -14.77 -13.43 -1.38
N PHE A 129 -14.77 -14.46 -0.53
CA PHE A 129 -13.69 -14.68 0.42
C PHE A 129 -12.33 -14.92 -0.26
N PRO A 130 -12.16 -15.86 -1.19
CA PRO A 130 -10.87 -16.04 -1.87
C PRO A 130 -10.47 -14.83 -2.72
N ALA A 131 -11.41 -14.09 -3.28
CA ALA A 131 -11.13 -12.86 -4.03
C ALA A 131 -10.55 -11.75 -3.12
N LEU A 132 -11.11 -11.57 -1.93
CA LEU A 132 -10.61 -10.60 -0.97
C LEU A 132 -9.28 -11.03 -0.33
N LEU A 133 -9.06 -12.33 -0.12
CA LEU A 133 -7.76 -12.86 0.30
C LEU A 133 -6.67 -12.62 -0.76
N PHE A 134 -6.98 -12.78 -2.03
CA PHE A 134 -6.06 -12.46 -3.12
C PHE A 134 -5.62 -10.99 -3.06
N LEU A 135 -6.56 -10.07 -2.86
CA LEU A 135 -6.23 -8.65 -2.70
C LEU A 135 -5.44 -8.37 -1.41
N ALA A 136 -5.83 -9.00 -0.30
CA ALA A 136 -5.12 -8.90 0.98
C ALA A 136 -3.66 -9.37 0.87
N PHE A 137 -3.40 -10.43 0.12
CA PHE A 137 -2.06 -10.93 -0.17
C PHE A 137 -1.17 -9.87 -0.83
N TRP A 138 -1.67 -9.16 -1.84
CA TRP A 138 -0.91 -8.10 -2.50
C TRP A 138 -0.63 -6.91 -1.58
N TYR A 139 -1.58 -6.53 -0.71
CA TYR A 139 -1.34 -5.52 0.32
C TYR A 139 -0.28 -5.95 1.32
N ALA A 140 -0.35 -7.20 1.82
CA ALA A 140 0.62 -7.74 2.75
C ALA A 140 2.01 -7.83 2.12
N GLN A 141 2.11 -8.28 0.85
CA GLN A 141 3.37 -8.33 0.11
C GLN A 141 3.99 -6.93 -0.03
N ALA A 142 3.19 -5.93 -0.42
CA ALA A 142 3.68 -4.56 -0.52
C ALA A 142 4.18 -4.03 0.83
N ALA A 143 3.46 -4.32 1.93
CA ALA A 143 3.87 -3.95 3.28
C ALA A 143 5.20 -4.58 3.66
N VAL A 144 5.37 -5.88 3.43
CA VAL A 144 6.62 -6.60 3.71
C VAL A 144 7.79 -6.04 2.90
N MET A 145 7.56 -5.68 1.63
CA MET A 145 8.60 -5.06 0.80
C MET A 145 9.08 -3.71 1.34
N PHE A 146 8.18 -2.89 1.91
CA PHE A 146 8.58 -1.67 2.61
C PHE A 146 9.54 -1.94 3.78
N LEU A 147 9.31 -3.03 4.52
CA LEU A 147 10.15 -3.38 5.67
C LEU A 147 11.47 -4.03 5.26
N MET A 148 11.46 -4.88 4.24
CA MET A 148 12.64 -5.67 3.84
C MET A 148 13.56 -4.93 2.88
N LEU A 149 13.00 -4.20 1.93
CA LEU A 149 13.75 -3.55 0.85
C LEU A 149 13.68 -2.02 0.92
N GLY A 150 12.84 -1.47 1.82
CA GLY A 150 12.67 -0.04 1.94
C GLY A 150 13.95 0.64 2.44
N PHE A 151 14.33 1.73 1.77
CA PHE A 151 15.38 2.62 2.23
C PHE A 151 14.77 3.70 3.13
N GLU A 152 15.18 3.78 4.40
CA GLU A 152 14.63 4.76 5.32
C GLU A 152 15.17 6.17 4.99
N THR A 153 14.27 7.06 4.64
CA THR A 153 14.60 8.44 4.25
C THR A 153 14.33 9.46 5.34
N LYS A 154 13.72 9.03 6.45
CA LYS A 154 13.38 9.92 7.57
C LYS A 154 14.58 10.66 8.10
N GLY A 155 14.45 11.99 8.26
CA GLY A 155 15.47 12.83 8.86
C GLY A 155 16.72 13.04 8.01
N ARG A 156 16.74 12.60 6.77
CA ARG A 156 17.85 12.81 5.84
C ARG A 156 17.52 13.91 4.84
N SER A 157 18.52 14.73 4.53
CA SER A 157 18.39 15.69 3.44
C SER A 157 18.43 14.97 2.09
N ILE A 158 17.86 15.62 1.06
CA ILE A 158 17.88 15.05 -0.33
C ILE A 158 19.32 14.86 -0.81
N GLU A 159 20.24 15.73 -0.39
CA GLU A 159 21.67 15.67 -0.72
C GLU A 159 22.35 14.46 -0.06
N GLU A 160 21.99 14.14 1.18
CA GLU A 160 22.50 12.95 1.90
C GLU A 160 21.98 11.66 1.27
N ILE A 161 20.69 11.64 0.89
CA ILE A 161 20.10 10.50 0.18
C ILE A 161 20.77 10.29 -1.17
N ASN A 162 20.96 11.36 -1.97
CA ASN A 162 21.65 11.26 -3.24
C ASN A 162 23.09 10.76 -3.08
N ARG A 163 23.82 11.24 -2.09
CA ARG A 163 25.19 10.79 -1.81
C ARG A 163 25.23 9.31 -1.42
N ALA A 164 24.26 8.85 -0.62
CA ALA A 164 24.14 7.45 -0.25
C ALA A 164 23.82 6.53 -1.45
N LEU A 165 23.00 7.02 -2.39
CA LEU A 165 22.63 6.28 -3.60
C LEU A 165 23.73 6.28 -4.67
N ASP A 166 24.58 7.32 -4.72
CA ASP A 166 25.70 7.42 -5.66
C ASP A 166 26.94 6.63 -5.20
N THR A 167 26.97 6.18 -3.93
CA THR A 167 28.07 5.36 -3.43
C THR A 167 27.96 3.94 -3.99
N PRO A 168 29.03 3.38 -4.62
CA PRO A 168 28.99 2.01 -5.15
C PRO A 168 28.57 1.01 -4.07
N ALA A 169 27.76 0.04 -4.43
CA ALA A 169 27.08 -0.94 -3.56
C ALA A 169 27.97 -1.90 -2.76
N GLY A 170 29.13 -1.47 -2.33
CA GLY A 170 30.02 -2.19 -1.42
C GLY A 170 29.90 -1.79 0.06
N VAL A 171 29.19 -0.68 0.34
CA VAL A 171 28.90 -0.27 1.72
C VAL A 171 27.47 -0.69 2.01
N ALA A 172 27.34 -1.76 2.78
CA ALA A 172 26.09 -2.39 3.16
C ALA A 172 24.98 -1.36 3.41
N LEU A 173 23.98 -1.35 2.54
CA LEU A 173 22.67 -0.79 2.81
C LEU A 173 22.08 -1.62 3.96
N ASN A 174 22.32 -1.19 5.18
CA ASN A 174 21.69 -1.78 6.36
C ASN A 174 20.33 -1.11 6.48
N PRO A 175 19.22 -1.75 6.11
CA PRO A 175 17.93 -1.10 5.92
C PRO A 175 17.30 -0.54 7.20
N VAL A 176 17.85 -0.83 8.38
CA VAL A 176 17.14 -0.61 9.66
C VAL A 176 18.02 0.02 10.76
N ARG A 177 19.18 0.58 10.48
CA ARG A 177 19.89 1.32 11.52
C ARG A 177 19.62 2.82 11.41
N VAL A 178 18.64 3.29 12.17
CA VAL A 178 18.53 4.67 12.60
C VAL A 178 19.72 4.94 13.54
N PRO A 179 20.63 5.87 13.26
CA PRO A 179 21.54 6.33 14.31
C PRO A 179 20.70 7.03 15.36
N ALA A 180 20.76 6.54 16.58
CA ALA A 180 20.23 7.25 17.74
C ALA A 180 21.00 8.59 17.88
N GLN A 181 20.26 9.68 17.78
CA GLN A 181 20.62 10.99 18.33
C GLN A 181 19.55 11.38 19.34
#